data_63b3f43974b42a4556a35816dda5b2c0
#
_entry.id   63b3f43974b42a4556a35816dda5b2c0
#
_cell.length_a   1.000
_cell.length_b   1.000
_cell.length_c   1.000
_cell.angle_alpha   90.00
_cell.angle_beta   90.00
_cell.angle_gamma   90.00
#
_symmetry.space_group_name_H-M   'P 1'
#
loop_
_entity.id
_entity.type
_entity.pdbx_description
1 polymer ?
#
loop_
_entity_poly.entity_id
_entity_poly.type
_entity_poly.pdbx_seq_one_letter_code
_entity_poly.pdbx_strand_id
1 'polypeptide(L)'
;MEAGDDIYIFDLGNGSMENLTQYQVPWPNVKAVLITHMHSDHIADLPDAHLQSWVQGRNSPLIVYGPEGINLVTQGFELAYSADYQYRNEHHGDDMLPMTIAGFNPIQIMDNQLIPNGTPGLEILPFVVDHHPVNSAFGFKISYKGRTVVISGDTIHDGSVQKYSKDVDLLVHSAISIDLVERMREIAPLPQLNKILFDIQDYHTTIKEAGEISRDANVKPVSYTHLTLPTTLQ
;
A
#
# COMPACT_ATOMS: atom_id res chain seq x y z
N MET A 1 -3.87 5.98 7.63
CA MET A 1 -3.63 7.43 7.92
C MET A 1 -4.97 8.11 8.13
N GLU A 2 -5.08 8.96 9.15
CA GLU A 2 -6.28 9.74 9.45
C GLU A 2 -6.06 11.21 9.06
N ALA A 3 -7.06 11.80 8.41
CA ALA A 3 -7.10 13.22 8.06
C ALA A 3 -8.46 13.81 8.50
N GLY A 4 -8.56 14.19 9.78
CA GLY A 4 -9.84 14.45 10.45
C GLY A 4 -10.58 13.14 10.68
N ASP A 5 -11.81 13.07 10.19
CA ASP A 5 -12.63 11.84 10.25
C ASP A 5 -12.36 10.90 9.05
N ASP A 6 -11.67 11.37 8.02
CA ASP A 6 -11.40 10.64 6.80
C ASP A 6 -10.16 9.74 6.93
N ILE A 7 -10.26 8.50 6.44
CA ILE A 7 -9.20 7.49 6.52
C ILE A 7 -8.70 7.14 5.12
N TYR A 8 -7.38 7.09 4.99
CA TYR A 8 -6.68 6.64 3.79
C TYR A 8 -5.77 5.48 4.13
N ILE A 9 -5.84 4.40 3.36
CA ILE A 9 -5.04 3.19 3.55
C ILE A 9 -3.99 3.15 2.44
N PHE A 10 -2.73 2.92 2.81
CA PHE A 10 -1.62 2.78 1.87
C PHE A 10 -1.15 1.33 1.88
N ASP A 11 -1.29 0.69 0.73
CA ASP A 11 -1.14 -0.73 0.49
C ASP A 11 -2.03 -1.62 1.39
N LEU A 12 -2.32 -2.81 0.91
CA LEU A 12 -3.09 -3.84 1.59
C LEU A 12 -2.45 -5.21 1.34
N GLY A 13 -1.23 -5.34 1.86
CA GLY A 13 -0.52 -6.60 1.86
C GLY A 13 -1.09 -7.62 2.85
N ASN A 14 -0.56 -8.83 2.81
CA ASN A 14 -1.00 -9.93 3.66
C ASN A 14 -0.90 -9.58 5.16
N GLY A 15 -1.97 -9.79 5.91
CA GLY A 15 -2.10 -9.44 7.33
C GLY A 15 -2.58 -8.01 7.60
N SER A 16 -2.84 -7.22 6.55
CA SER A 16 -3.38 -5.87 6.69
C SER A 16 -4.79 -5.89 7.26
N MET A 17 -5.62 -6.85 6.84
CA MET A 17 -7.00 -6.96 7.32
C MET A 17 -7.09 -7.35 8.80
N GLU A 18 -6.20 -8.20 9.29
CA GLU A 18 -6.10 -8.52 10.72
C GLU A 18 -5.77 -7.27 11.52
N ASN A 19 -4.82 -6.46 11.06
CA ASN A 19 -4.45 -5.21 11.71
C ASN A 19 -5.61 -4.20 11.68
N LEU A 20 -6.25 -3.98 10.53
CA LEU A 20 -7.40 -3.06 10.41
C LEU A 20 -8.56 -3.49 11.30
N THR A 21 -8.81 -4.79 11.43
CA THR A 21 -9.83 -5.35 12.33
C THR A 21 -9.46 -5.12 13.80
N GLN A 22 -8.20 -5.34 14.16
CA GLN A 22 -7.70 -5.10 15.51
C GLN A 22 -7.81 -3.62 15.91
N TYR A 23 -7.53 -2.70 14.98
CA TYR A 23 -7.70 -1.26 15.18
C TYR A 23 -9.15 -0.79 15.08
N GLN A 24 -10.10 -1.68 14.75
CA GLN A 24 -11.53 -1.37 14.60
C GLN A 24 -11.77 -0.20 13.64
N VAL A 25 -11.11 -0.25 12.49
CA VAL A 25 -11.21 0.82 11.48
C VAL A 25 -12.69 1.03 11.08
N PRO A 26 -13.23 2.25 11.21
CA PRO A 26 -14.58 2.55 10.78
C PRO A 26 -14.67 2.66 9.27
N TRP A 27 -15.04 1.58 8.58
CA TRP A 27 -15.07 1.49 7.12
C TRP A 27 -15.87 2.60 6.42
N PRO A 28 -16.98 3.13 6.96
CA PRO A 28 -17.67 4.27 6.36
C PRO A 28 -16.80 5.53 6.23
N ASN A 29 -15.74 5.64 7.03
CA ASN A 29 -14.80 6.76 7.00
C ASN A 29 -13.61 6.53 6.07
N VAL A 30 -13.44 5.31 5.54
CA VAL A 30 -12.38 5.01 4.56
C VAL A 30 -12.74 5.64 3.22
N LYS A 31 -11.95 6.61 2.82
CA LYS A 31 -12.13 7.38 1.57
C LYS A 31 -11.51 6.70 0.37
N ALA A 32 -10.32 6.15 0.56
CA ALA A 32 -9.61 5.47 -0.50
C ALA A 32 -8.53 4.53 0.03
N VAL A 33 -8.19 3.55 -0.80
CA VAL A 33 -6.96 2.78 -0.74
C VAL A 33 -5.99 3.32 -1.79
N LEU A 34 -4.72 3.45 -1.45
CA LEU A 34 -3.66 3.91 -2.35
C LEU A 34 -2.62 2.80 -2.45
N ILE A 35 -2.38 2.32 -3.65
CA ILE A 35 -1.45 1.22 -3.94
C ILE A 35 -0.16 1.78 -4.53
N THR A 36 0.97 1.42 -3.92
CA THR A 36 2.31 1.85 -4.37
C THR A 36 2.71 1.12 -5.66
N HIS A 37 2.51 -0.18 -5.72
CA HIS A 37 2.80 -1.02 -6.88
C HIS A 37 2.05 -2.37 -6.79
N MET A 38 2.14 -3.21 -7.84
CA MET A 38 1.28 -4.38 -7.99
C MET A 38 1.89 -5.71 -7.51
N HIS A 39 2.95 -5.71 -6.70
CA HIS A 39 3.37 -6.96 -6.07
C HIS A 39 2.29 -7.47 -5.12
N SER A 40 2.20 -8.80 -5.01
CA SER A 40 1.13 -9.45 -4.25
C SER A 40 1.16 -9.11 -2.76
N ASP A 41 2.32 -8.89 -2.19
CA ASP A 41 2.50 -8.48 -0.78
C ASP A 41 2.06 -7.05 -0.49
N HIS A 42 1.67 -6.27 -1.51
CA HIS A 42 1.06 -4.94 -1.38
C HIS A 42 -0.44 -4.91 -1.68
N ILE A 43 -1.01 -5.98 -2.27
CA ILE A 43 -2.42 -6.02 -2.69
C ILE A 43 -3.17 -7.28 -2.23
N ALA A 44 -2.53 -8.20 -1.51
CA ALA A 44 -3.12 -9.51 -1.17
C ALA A 44 -4.43 -9.40 -0.38
N ASP A 45 -4.55 -8.44 0.52
CA ASP A 45 -5.76 -8.22 1.33
C ASP A 45 -6.74 -7.21 0.71
N LEU A 46 -6.43 -6.63 -0.45
CA LEU A 46 -7.33 -5.68 -1.13
C LEU A 46 -8.71 -6.28 -1.42
N PRO A 47 -8.85 -7.54 -1.88
CA PRO A 47 -10.16 -8.14 -2.12
C PRO A 47 -10.95 -8.37 -0.82
N ASP A 48 -10.30 -8.73 0.30
CA ASP A 48 -11.01 -8.87 1.57
C ASP A 48 -11.42 -7.50 2.14
N ALA A 49 -10.54 -6.49 2.12
CA ALA A 49 -10.87 -5.12 2.51
C ALA A 49 -12.06 -4.56 1.75
N HIS A 50 -12.12 -4.81 0.46
CA HIS A 50 -13.22 -4.43 -0.41
C HIS A 50 -14.54 -5.07 0.02
N LEU A 51 -14.56 -6.38 0.23
CA LEU A 51 -15.74 -7.11 0.66
C LEU A 51 -16.19 -6.69 2.05
N GLN A 52 -15.26 -6.68 3.02
CA GLN A 52 -15.54 -6.32 4.40
C GLN A 52 -16.03 -4.87 4.54
N SER A 53 -15.47 -3.93 3.77
CA SER A 53 -15.94 -2.55 3.78
C SER A 53 -17.39 -2.41 3.31
N TRP A 54 -17.79 -3.16 2.28
CA TRP A 54 -19.17 -3.21 1.81
C TRP A 54 -20.12 -3.74 2.89
N VAL A 55 -19.75 -4.89 3.48
CA VAL A 55 -20.56 -5.52 4.55
C VAL A 55 -20.67 -4.63 5.81
N GLN A 56 -19.65 -3.81 6.07
CA GLN A 56 -19.60 -2.92 7.24
C GLN A 56 -20.05 -1.48 6.95
N GLY A 57 -20.84 -1.28 5.89
CA GLY A 57 -21.59 -0.05 5.67
C GLY A 57 -20.89 1.03 4.85
N ARG A 58 -19.91 0.67 4.01
CA ARG A 58 -19.42 1.56 2.96
C ARG A 58 -20.60 1.97 2.06
N ASN A 59 -20.65 3.23 1.70
CA ASN A 59 -21.79 3.85 0.99
C ASN A 59 -21.54 4.20 -0.48
N SER A 60 -20.39 3.80 -1.02
CA SER A 60 -19.99 3.99 -2.43
C SER A 60 -19.06 2.86 -2.86
N PRO A 61 -18.79 2.63 -4.16
CA PRO A 61 -17.73 1.74 -4.59
C PRO A 61 -16.39 2.12 -3.95
N LEU A 62 -15.57 1.12 -3.57
CA LEU A 62 -14.28 1.38 -2.91
C LEU A 62 -13.32 2.07 -3.89
N ILE A 63 -12.96 3.30 -3.60
CA ILE A 63 -11.98 4.04 -4.40
C ILE A 63 -10.60 3.43 -4.17
N VAL A 64 -9.94 3.05 -5.26
CA VAL A 64 -8.57 2.53 -5.25
C VAL A 64 -7.72 3.32 -6.23
N TYR A 65 -6.81 4.12 -5.70
CA TYR A 65 -5.77 4.76 -6.48
C TYR A 65 -4.59 3.82 -6.64
N GLY A 66 -4.10 3.61 -7.86
CA GLY A 66 -2.97 2.71 -8.10
C GLY A 66 -2.27 2.96 -9.42
N PRO A 67 -1.16 2.26 -9.67
CA PRO A 67 -0.42 2.34 -10.92
C PRO A 67 -1.23 1.88 -12.12
N GLU A 68 -0.63 2.01 -13.31
CA GLU A 68 -1.19 1.43 -14.53
C GLU A 68 -1.50 -0.06 -14.34
N GLY A 69 -2.71 -0.48 -14.73
CA GLY A 69 -3.19 -1.85 -14.55
C GLY A 69 -4.06 -2.07 -13.31
N ILE A 70 -4.23 -1.09 -12.42
CA ILE A 70 -5.09 -1.21 -11.22
C ILE A 70 -6.53 -1.63 -11.56
N ASN A 71 -7.04 -1.17 -12.71
CA ASN A 71 -8.36 -1.56 -13.20
C ASN A 71 -8.48 -3.06 -13.52
N LEU A 72 -7.40 -3.68 -14.02
CA LEU A 72 -7.39 -5.12 -14.32
C LEU A 72 -7.34 -5.94 -13.04
N VAL A 73 -6.57 -5.50 -12.05
CA VAL A 73 -6.47 -6.14 -10.73
C VAL A 73 -7.84 -6.11 -10.04
N THR A 74 -8.48 -4.93 -9.96
CA THR A 74 -9.79 -4.79 -9.32
C THR A 74 -10.88 -5.59 -10.03
N GLN A 75 -10.91 -5.58 -11.37
CA GLN A 75 -11.82 -6.43 -12.16
C GLN A 75 -11.62 -7.93 -11.89
N GLY A 76 -10.35 -8.36 -11.75
CA GLY A 76 -10.02 -9.73 -11.41
C GLY A 76 -10.59 -10.13 -10.04
N PHE A 77 -10.46 -9.27 -9.03
CA PHE A 77 -11.03 -9.51 -7.70
C PHE A 77 -12.56 -9.49 -7.70
N GLU A 78 -13.20 -8.56 -8.42
CA GLU A 78 -14.65 -8.53 -8.58
C GLU A 78 -15.18 -9.82 -9.24
N LEU A 79 -14.50 -10.29 -10.26
CA LEU A 79 -14.86 -11.55 -10.92
C LEU A 79 -14.72 -12.73 -9.96
N ALA A 80 -13.64 -12.78 -9.18
CA ALA A 80 -13.41 -13.85 -8.21
C ALA A 80 -14.49 -13.89 -7.12
N TYR A 81 -15.02 -12.72 -6.70
CA TYR A 81 -16.03 -12.62 -5.64
C TYR A 81 -17.46 -12.46 -6.14
N SER A 82 -17.69 -12.58 -7.45
CA SER A 82 -19.00 -12.36 -8.06
C SER A 82 -20.13 -13.21 -7.46
N ALA A 83 -19.84 -14.47 -7.14
CA ALA A 83 -20.80 -15.36 -6.50
C ALA A 83 -21.08 -14.95 -5.03
N ASP A 84 -20.08 -14.52 -4.29
CA ASP A 84 -20.22 -14.08 -2.90
C ASP A 84 -21.07 -12.81 -2.79
N TYR A 85 -20.91 -11.87 -3.73
CA TYR A 85 -21.78 -10.69 -3.79
C TYR A 85 -23.25 -11.07 -3.95
N GLN A 86 -23.54 -12.00 -4.87
CA GLN A 86 -24.91 -12.47 -5.11
C GLN A 86 -25.48 -13.14 -3.86
N TYR A 87 -24.74 -14.06 -3.25
CA TYR A 87 -25.20 -14.77 -2.04
C TYR A 87 -25.52 -13.84 -0.90
N ARG A 88 -24.68 -12.84 -0.65
CA ARG A 88 -24.89 -11.87 0.42
C ARG A 88 -26.06 -10.94 0.12
N ASN A 89 -26.17 -10.44 -1.10
CA ASN A 89 -27.28 -9.59 -1.51
C ASN A 89 -28.62 -10.35 -1.46
N GLU A 90 -28.68 -11.60 -1.97
CA GLU A 90 -29.88 -12.44 -1.89
C GLU A 90 -30.30 -12.76 -0.45
N HIS A 91 -29.31 -12.94 0.45
CA HIS A 91 -29.60 -13.26 1.85
C HIS A 91 -30.02 -12.04 2.68
N HIS A 92 -29.38 -10.89 2.46
CA HIS A 92 -29.57 -9.70 3.30
C HIS A 92 -30.44 -8.61 2.65
N GLY A 93 -30.64 -8.68 1.34
CA GLY A 93 -31.42 -7.73 0.54
C GLY A 93 -30.62 -6.52 0.07
N ASP A 94 -31.10 -5.92 -1.02
CA ASP A 94 -30.45 -4.76 -1.66
C ASP A 94 -30.51 -3.49 -0.81
N ASP A 95 -31.45 -3.38 0.12
CA ASP A 95 -31.51 -2.28 1.08
C ASP A 95 -30.33 -2.28 2.07
N MET A 96 -29.80 -3.45 2.40
CA MET A 96 -28.70 -3.61 3.34
C MET A 96 -27.34 -3.72 2.64
N LEU A 97 -27.29 -4.46 1.53
CA LEU A 97 -26.08 -4.70 0.75
C LEU A 97 -26.34 -4.41 -0.75
N PRO A 98 -26.49 -3.12 -1.12
CA PRO A 98 -26.81 -2.76 -2.49
C PRO A 98 -25.66 -3.13 -3.46
N MET A 99 -26.01 -3.87 -4.51
CA MET A 99 -25.06 -4.31 -5.54
C MET A 99 -24.41 -3.14 -6.27
N THR A 100 -25.07 -2.00 -6.35
CA THR A 100 -24.57 -0.80 -7.02
C THR A 100 -23.29 -0.21 -6.42
N ILE A 101 -23.00 -0.54 -5.16
CA ILE A 101 -21.80 -0.06 -4.45
C ILE A 101 -20.86 -1.21 -4.04
N ALA A 102 -21.19 -2.45 -4.41
CA ALA A 102 -20.37 -3.61 -4.02
C ALA A 102 -18.94 -3.54 -4.58
N GLY A 103 -18.78 -3.03 -5.80
CA GLY A 103 -17.52 -3.05 -6.53
C GLY A 103 -16.47 -2.01 -6.12
N PHE A 104 -15.41 -1.95 -6.92
CA PHE A 104 -14.35 -0.96 -6.83
C PHE A 104 -14.60 0.25 -7.74
N ASN A 105 -13.95 1.35 -7.43
CA ASN A 105 -13.75 2.50 -8.32
C ASN A 105 -12.24 2.73 -8.50
N PRO A 106 -11.59 2.01 -9.44
CA PRO A 106 -10.16 2.13 -9.67
C PRO A 106 -9.82 3.43 -10.41
N ILE A 107 -8.80 4.12 -9.94
CA ILE A 107 -8.29 5.36 -10.55
C ILE A 107 -6.78 5.24 -10.70
N GLN A 108 -6.31 5.34 -11.94
CA GLN A 108 -4.87 5.33 -12.21
C GLN A 108 -4.23 6.62 -11.71
N ILE A 109 -3.12 6.49 -11.00
CA ILE A 109 -2.29 7.62 -10.54
C ILE A 109 -1.25 7.97 -11.60
N MET A 110 -0.85 9.24 -11.58
CA MET A 110 0.16 9.80 -12.47
C MET A 110 1.25 10.50 -11.65
N ASP A 111 2.50 10.40 -12.12
CA ASP A 111 3.64 11.05 -11.49
C ASP A 111 3.41 12.56 -11.30
N ASN A 112 3.68 13.04 -10.08
CA ASN A 112 3.58 14.46 -9.72
C ASN A 112 2.19 15.10 -9.96
N GLN A 113 1.12 14.31 -10.02
CA GLN A 113 -0.24 14.79 -10.10
C GLN A 113 -0.97 14.58 -8.78
N LEU A 114 -1.41 15.66 -8.12
CA LEU A 114 -2.19 15.59 -6.88
C LEU A 114 -3.43 14.70 -7.05
N ILE A 115 -3.62 13.82 -6.07
CA ILE A 115 -4.79 12.93 -6.01
C ILE A 115 -6.00 13.72 -5.51
N PRO A 116 -7.11 13.78 -6.30
CA PRO A 116 -8.37 14.31 -5.83
C PRO A 116 -8.92 13.44 -4.69
N ASN A 117 -9.07 13.97 -3.49
CA ASN A 117 -9.45 13.17 -2.31
C ASN A 117 -10.68 13.68 -1.55
N GLY A 118 -11.11 14.92 -1.79
CA GLY A 118 -12.29 15.53 -1.17
C GLY A 118 -12.11 15.97 0.29
N THR A 119 -11.00 15.65 0.95
CA THR A 119 -10.72 16.07 2.34
C THR A 119 -10.11 17.46 2.35
N PRO A 120 -10.75 18.47 2.97
CA PRO A 120 -10.24 19.83 2.95
C PRO A 120 -8.85 19.96 3.55
N GLY A 121 -7.91 20.54 2.78
CA GLY A 121 -6.53 20.79 3.20
C GLY A 121 -5.63 19.56 3.22
N LEU A 122 -6.09 18.40 2.72
CA LEU A 122 -5.25 17.25 2.49
C LEU A 122 -4.70 17.30 1.05
N GLU A 123 -3.40 17.14 0.93
CA GLU A 123 -2.70 16.95 -0.35
C GLU A 123 -1.99 15.61 -0.34
N ILE A 124 -2.20 14.81 -1.38
CA ILE A 124 -1.51 13.53 -1.61
C ILE A 124 -0.87 13.61 -2.98
N LEU A 125 0.46 13.61 -3.01
CA LEU A 125 1.25 13.71 -4.22
C LEU A 125 1.99 12.38 -4.46
N PRO A 126 1.62 11.57 -5.45
CA PRO A 126 2.40 10.42 -5.87
C PRO A 126 3.65 10.88 -6.61
N PHE A 127 4.75 10.17 -6.44
CA PHE A 127 5.99 10.36 -7.18
C PHE A 127 6.59 9.00 -7.55
N VAL A 128 7.16 8.91 -8.73
CA VAL A 128 7.78 7.67 -9.23
C VAL A 128 9.02 7.35 -8.40
N VAL A 129 9.18 6.06 -8.09
CA VAL A 129 10.37 5.47 -7.46
C VAL A 129 10.90 4.34 -8.35
N ASP A 130 12.17 3.99 -8.19
CA ASP A 130 12.80 2.90 -8.94
C ASP A 130 12.66 1.58 -8.17
N HIS A 131 11.84 0.70 -8.71
CA HIS A 131 11.65 -0.67 -8.23
C HIS A 131 11.71 -1.67 -9.39
N HIS A 132 12.72 -1.51 -10.27
CA HIS A 132 12.87 -2.37 -11.45
C HIS A 132 12.85 -3.88 -11.07
N PRO A 133 12.11 -4.76 -11.80
CA PRO A 133 11.47 -4.54 -13.11
C PRO A 133 10.03 -4.01 -13.07
N VAL A 134 9.52 -3.54 -11.94
CA VAL A 134 8.18 -2.94 -11.83
C VAL A 134 8.19 -1.58 -12.52
N ASN A 135 7.47 -1.47 -13.65
CA ASN A 135 7.50 -0.26 -14.49
C ASN A 135 6.78 0.95 -13.88
N SER A 136 5.94 0.75 -12.88
CA SER A 136 5.10 1.80 -12.29
C SER A 136 5.04 1.58 -10.78
N ALA A 137 6.07 2.01 -10.07
CA ALA A 137 6.12 2.04 -8.62
C ALA A 137 6.10 3.49 -8.13
N PHE A 138 5.37 3.75 -7.05
CA PHE A 138 5.16 5.08 -6.51
C PHE A 138 5.44 5.16 -5.01
N GLY A 139 6.06 6.28 -4.61
CA GLY A 139 5.95 6.80 -3.26
C GLY A 139 4.87 7.88 -3.17
N PHE A 140 4.50 8.26 -1.96
CA PHE A 140 3.49 9.28 -1.70
C PHE A 140 4.02 10.33 -0.74
N LYS A 141 3.92 11.62 -1.12
CA LYS A 141 4.11 12.74 -0.21
C LYS A 141 2.75 13.27 0.21
N ILE A 142 2.52 13.33 1.51
CA ILE A 142 1.22 13.66 2.08
C ILE A 142 1.39 14.89 2.97
N SER A 143 0.55 15.92 2.76
CA SER A 143 0.54 17.14 3.56
C SER A 143 -0.84 17.38 4.13
N TYR A 144 -0.93 17.59 5.45
CA TYR A 144 -2.18 17.87 6.14
C TYR A 144 -1.94 18.69 7.40
N LYS A 145 -2.67 19.80 7.57
CA LYS A 145 -2.59 20.69 8.76
C LYS A 145 -1.15 21.05 9.17
N GLY A 146 -0.30 21.37 8.19
CA GLY A 146 1.08 21.78 8.43
C GLY A 146 2.03 20.66 8.81
N ARG A 147 1.62 19.39 8.67
CA ARG A 147 2.46 18.21 8.80
C ARG A 147 2.65 17.53 7.46
N THR A 148 3.82 16.93 7.28
CA THR A 148 4.20 16.24 6.06
C THR A 148 4.72 14.84 6.37
N VAL A 149 4.23 13.86 5.62
CA VAL A 149 4.69 12.46 5.68
C VAL A 149 5.07 12.02 4.27
N VAL A 150 6.15 11.26 4.16
CA VAL A 150 6.47 10.52 2.94
C VAL A 150 6.40 9.03 3.21
N ILE A 151 5.76 8.29 2.31
CA ILE A 151 5.74 6.84 2.23
C ILE A 151 6.48 6.45 0.97
N SER A 152 7.57 5.68 1.07
CA SER A 152 8.43 5.39 -0.08
C SER A 152 7.81 4.40 -1.07
N GLY A 153 6.98 3.46 -0.60
CA GLY A 153 6.79 2.21 -1.32
C GLY A 153 8.09 1.41 -1.38
N ASP A 154 8.15 0.38 -2.22
CA ASP A 154 9.38 -0.37 -2.45
C ASP A 154 10.23 0.31 -3.51
N THR A 155 11.52 0.44 -3.23
CA THR A 155 12.46 1.18 -4.08
C THR A 155 13.91 0.90 -3.71
N ILE A 156 14.81 1.13 -4.66
CA ILE A 156 16.23 1.30 -4.40
C ILE A 156 16.53 2.75 -3.95
N HIS A 157 17.76 2.99 -3.52
CA HIS A 157 18.25 4.34 -3.23
C HIS A 157 18.62 5.08 -4.54
N ASP A 158 17.61 5.61 -5.24
CA ASP A 158 17.76 6.35 -6.51
C ASP A 158 17.74 7.88 -6.36
N GLY A 159 17.59 8.38 -5.13
CA GLY A 159 17.48 9.80 -4.80
C GLY A 159 16.08 10.39 -4.88
N SER A 160 15.09 9.67 -5.41
CA SER A 160 13.69 10.15 -5.49
C SER A 160 13.10 10.36 -4.10
N VAL A 161 13.16 9.34 -3.23
CA VAL A 161 12.67 9.43 -1.86
C VAL A 161 13.37 10.54 -1.09
N GLN A 162 14.70 10.68 -1.20
CA GLN A 162 15.44 11.76 -0.55
C GLN A 162 14.94 13.15 -0.98
N LYS A 163 14.70 13.33 -2.29
CA LYS A 163 14.18 14.59 -2.86
C LYS A 163 12.82 14.99 -2.25
N TYR A 164 11.87 14.03 -2.21
CA TYR A 164 10.51 14.32 -1.71
C TYR A 164 10.42 14.34 -0.19
N SER A 165 11.37 13.73 0.52
CA SER A 165 11.43 13.68 1.99
C SER A 165 12.13 14.88 2.61
N LYS A 166 12.62 15.87 1.83
CA LYS A 166 13.33 17.01 2.38
C LYS A 166 12.47 17.74 3.42
N ASP A 167 13.01 17.84 4.65
CA ASP A 167 12.43 18.53 5.81
C ASP A 167 11.02 18.05 6.22
N VAL A 168 10.62 16.81 5.86
CA VAL A 168 9.30 16.25 6.26
C VAL A 168 9.29 15.85 7.73
N ASP A 169 8.08 15.79 8.31
CA ASP A 169 7.89 15.40 9.71
C ASP A 169 8.09 13.91 9.96
N LEU A 170 7.80 13.05 8.97
CA LEU A 170 7.93 11.60 9.08
C LEU A 170 8.26 11.00 7.70
N LEU A 171 9.19 10.07 7.68
CA LEU A 171 9.45 9.18 6.55
C LEU A 171 9.07 7.74 6.96
N VAL A 172 8.18 7.11 6.18
CA VAL A 172 7.89 5.67 6.24
C VAL A 172 8.58 5.05 5.04
N HIS A 173 9.63 4.25 5.29
CA HIS A 173 10.49 3.70 4.24
C HIS A 173 10.50 2.18 4.26
N SER A 174 10.38 1.53 3.10
CA SER A 174 10.68 0.12 2.99
C SER A 174 12.20 -0.09 3.13
N ALA A 175 12.61 -1.13 3.85
CA ALA A 175 14.02 -1.44 3.99
C ALA A 175 14.25 -2.93 4.25
N ILE A 176 15.32 -3.47 3.68
CA ILE A 176 15.74 -4.85 3.95
C ILE A 176 17.01 -4.91 4.79
N SER A 177 17.12 -5.97 5.58
CA SER A 177 18.34 -6.32 6.30
C SER A 177 19.15 -7.33 5.49
N ILE A 178 20.27 -6.90 4.92
CA ILE A 178 21.15 -7.77 4.15
C ILE A 178 21.63 -8.97 5.00
N ASP A 179 22.00 -8.73 6.26
CA ASP A 179 22.45 -9.81 7.16
C ASP A 179 21.37 -10.87 7.39
N LEU A 180 20.10 -10.44 7.49
CA LEU A 180 18.97 -11.36 7.64
C LEU A 180 18.73 -12.16 6.35
N VAL A 181 18.74 -11.48 5.21
CA VAL A 181 18.58 -12.11 3.89
C VAL A 181 19.68 -13.15 3.65
N GLU A 182 20.95 -12.83 3.95
CA GLU A 182 22.06 -13.78 3.78
C GLU A 182 21.90 -15.00 4.69
N ARG A 183 21.52 -14.82 5.95
CA ARG A 183 21.22 -15.96 6.86
C ARG A 183 20.09 -16.84 6.32
N MET A 184 19.05 -16.22 5.75
CA MET A 184 17.97 -16.99 5.11
C MET A 184 18.46 -17.76 3.88
N ARG A 185 19.37 -17.19 3.09
CA ARG A 185 20.01 -17.87 1.96
C ARG A 185 20.83 -19.09 2.38
N GLU A 186 21.58 -18.99 3.48
CA GLU A 186 22.37 -20.09 4.01
C GLU A 186 21.52 -21.32 4.38
N ILE A 187 20.29 -21.08 4.84
CA ILE A 187 19.35 -22.16 5.25
C ILE A 187 18.28 -22.47 4.20
N ALA A 188 18.29 -21.77 3.07
CA ALA A 188 17.29 -21.94 2.03
C ALA A 188 17.33 -23.38 1.44
N PRO A 189 16.25 -24.17 1.57
CA PRO A 189 16.26 -25.57 1.19
C PRO A 189 16.22 -25.80 -0.32
N LEU A 190 15.85 -24.78 -1.08
CA LEU A 190 15.62 -24.84 -2.53
C LEU A 190 16.50 -23.81 -3.27
N PRO A 191 17.13 -24.20 -4.40
CA PRO A 191 17.91 -23.28 -5.23
C PRO A 191 17.12 -22.07 -5.70
N GLN A 192 15.81 -22.23 -6.00
CA GLN A 192 14.94 -21.14 -6.42
C GLN A 192 14.79 -20.09 -5.31
N LEU A 193 14.55 -20.54 -4.06
CA LEU A 193 14.44 -19.62 -2.92
C LEU A 193 15.76 -18.89 -2.68
N ASN A 194 16.90 -19.59 -2.74
CA ASN A 194 18.21 -18.94 -2.61
C ASN A 194 18.42 -17.87 -3.68
N LYS A 195 18.02 -18.14 -4.94
CA LYS A 195 18.12 -17.18 -6.04
C LYS A 195 17.24 -15.96 -5.80
N ILE A 196 15.99 -16.15 -5.37
CA ILE A 196 15.07 -15.07 -5.06
C ILE A 196 15.65 -14.18 -3.94
N LEU A 197 16.13 -14.78 -2.85
CA LEU A 197 16.75 -14.08 -1.74
C LEU A 197 18.03 -13.32 -2.13
N PHE A 198 18.72 -13.78 -3.17
CA PHE A 198 19.85 -13.04 -3.76
C PHE A 198 19.34 -11.81 -4.52
N ASP A 199 18.33 -12.01 -5.40
CA ASP A 199 17.84 -10.97 -6.28
C ASP A 199 17.16 -9.81 -5.56
N ILE A 200 16.41 -10.08 -4.46
CA ILE A 200 15.71 -9.02 -3.72
C ILE A 200 16.64 -7.93 -3.17
N GLN A 201 17.93 -8.20 -3.06
CA GLN A 201 18.91 -7.23 -2.60
C GLN A 201 19.18 -6.12 -3.63
N ASP A 202 18.87 -6.38 -4.91
CA ASP A 202 19.19 -5.47 -6.02
C ASP A 202 18.06 -4.43 -6.26
N TYR A 203 16.87 -4.65 -5.70
CA TYR A 203 15.72 -3.78 -5.95
C TYR A 203 15.02 -3.26 -4.68
N HIS A 204 15.70 -3.36 -3.54
CA HIS A 204 15.27 -2.77 -2.27
C HIS A 204 16.36 -1.92 -1.63
N THR A 205 15.94 -0.89 -0.91
CA THR A 205 16.82 -0.06 -0.08
C THR A 205 17.23 -0.82 1.18
N THR A 206 18.50 -0.76 1.54
CA THR A 206 18.99 -1.31 2.81
C THR A 206 18.64 -0.40 3.99
N ILE A 207 18.62 -0.94 5.22
CA ILE A 207 18.43 -0.16 6.46
C ILE A 207 19.44 0.99 6.55
N LYS A 208 20.69 0.76 6.14
CA LYS A 208 21.75 1.77 6.16
C LYS A 208 21.43 2.91 5.19
N GLU A 209 21.07 2.59 3.95
CA GLU A 209 20.72 3.59 2.93
C GLU A 209 19.47 4.38 3.31
N ALA A 210 18.45 3.73 3.88
CA ALA A 210 17.27 4.44 4.39
C ALA A 210 17.62 5.41 5.53
N GLY A 211 18.58 5.06 6.38
CA GLY A 211 19.14 5.96 7.38
C GLY A 211 19.93 7.14 6.76
N GLU A 212 20.68 6.89 5.69
CA GLU A 212 21.38 7.94 4.93
C GLU A 212 20.40 8.89 4.25
N ILE A 213 19.37 8.37 3.56
CA ILE A 213 18.28 9.15 2.97
C ILE A 213 17.64 10.07 4.02
N SER A 214 17.30 9.53 5.19
CA SER A 214 16.66 10.29 6.26
C SER A 214 17.56 11.42 6.78
N ARG A 215 18.84 11.12 7.03
CA ARG A 215 19.82 12.12 7.48
C ARG A 215 19.97 13.24 6.45
N ASP A 216 20.16 12.88 5.18
CA ASP A 216 20.46 13.83 4.11
C ASP A 216 19.22 14.64 3.69
N ALA A 217 18.02 14.10 3.91
CA ALA A 217 16.76 14.81 3.77
C ALA A 217 16.34 15.61 5.02
N ASN A 218 17.11 15.57 6.12
CA ASN A 218 16.81 16.23 7.40
C ASN A 218 15.45 15.78 7.99
N VAL A 219 15.14 14.49 7.90
CA VAL A 219 13.94 13.91 8.49
C VAL A 219 14.19 13.55 9.96
N LYS A 220 13.28 13.90 10.87
CA LYS A 220 13.45 13.62 12.29
C LYS A 220 13.20 12.16 12.68
N PRO A 221 11.98 11.60 12.48
CA PRO A 221 11.71 10.18 12.65
C PRO A 221 11.64 9.44 11.32
N VAL A 222 12.18 8.21 11.33
CA VAL A 222 11.97 7.22 10.26
C VAL A 222 11.24 6.02 10.84
N SER A 223 10.21 5.55 10.15
CA SER A 223 9.57 4.27 10.41
C SER A 223 9.92 3.32 9.26
N TYR A 224 10.31 2.11 9.59
CA TYR A 224 10.65 1.10 8.59
C TYR A 224 9.49 0.13 8.39
N THR A 225 9.25 -0.23 7.13
CA THR A 225 8.41 -1.35 6.72
C THR A 225 9.30 -2.44 6.09
N HIS A 226 8.83 -3.70 6.05
CA HIS A 226 9.56 -4.82 5.43
C HIS A 226 10.94 -5.14 6.06
N LEU A 227 11.13 -4.88 7.34
CA LEU A 227 12.36 -5.30 8.04
C LEU A 227 12.57 -6.81 8.04
N THR A 228 11.49 -7.55 7.89
CA THR A 228 11.48 -9.00 7.73
C THR A 228 10.69 -9.36 6.50
N LEU A 229 11.24 -10.23 5.66
CA LEU A 229 10.42 -10.88 4.62
C LEU A 229 9.20 -11.51 5.27
N PRO A 230 8.01 -11.50 4.62
CA PRO A 230 6.85 -12.17 5.16
C PRO A 230 7.22 -13.62 5.47
N THR A 231 7.37 -13.93 6.75
CA THR A 231 7.73 -15.26 7.22
C THR A 231 6.50 -16.15 7.17
N THR A 232 6.15 -16.63 6.01
CA THR A 232 5.33 -17.83 5.86
C THR A 232 6.21 -19.08 5.86
N LEU A 233 7.25 -19.08 6.69
CA LEU A 233 7.96 -20.31 7.07
C LEU A 233 7.48 -20.66 8.49
N GLN A 234 6.26 -21.17 8.54
CA GLN A 234 5.81 -22.00 9.65
C GLN A 234 6.15 -23.47 9.34
#